data_02eb78742fd67e06ebfd77062548ee40
#
_entry.id   02eb78742fd67e06ebfd77062548ee40
#
_cell.length_a   1.000
_cell.length_b   1.000
_cell.length_c   1.000
_cell.angle_alpha   90.00
_cell.angle_beta   90.00
_cell.angle_gamma   90.00
#
_symmetry.space_group_name_H-M   'P 1'
#
loop_
_entity.id
_entity.type
_entity.pdbx_description
1 polymer ?
#
loop_
_entity_poly.entity_id
_entity_poly.type
_entity_poly.pdbx_seq_one_letter_code
_entity_poly.pdbx_strand_id
1 'polypeptide(L)'
;ASGAITAGKPVIVNSNGTVAQVFENVDSATLAVSGSYTFESAAGSGALYVSICFDSVNNKIAIAYQDIGNSNKLTVAVGTVNTNGSITFGTPVLAYNASPTYFHIVYAGSGKVVIAYQDTSAGGGASKVGTISGNSVSFGSQSSDFTGNGNTIQGVYAAYDSNADRVVLAYKDANDGDDGVAVVGTVSGTSISYGSTTKFASSGIGTTWDLHFDSSNNKIVIAYSDGGNNYYGTCKVGTVSDTSISFGSAAVFESADSRAFAICFDSTNNKMIIAYKDTGNSNYATAVVGTVSGTSISYGTPAVFNSANTYEDHSIDHDSNAGKHVIVWSLQSGLTNKYAIGTVSGTSLSYTTSANLGDTAEQLDIVFDSNVNKFAVAYDNESSSNNGVARTIQLAYNNTTNNLTSENFIGFAKDAVADGASATLHTA
;
A
#
# COMPACT_ATOMS: atom_id res chain seq x y z
N ALA A 1 21.86 -20.77 -34.63
CA ALA A 1 21.68 -20.63 -33.20
C ALA A 1 21.65 -19.15 -32.81
N SER A 2 21.00 -18.82 -31.71
CA SER A 2 21.05 -17.51 -31.07
C SER A 2 21.78 -17.71 -29.74
N GLY A 3 23.08 -17.37 -29.73
CA GLY A 3 24.01 -17.71 -28.69
C GLY A 3 24.61 -19.12 -28.83
N ALA A 4 25.65 -19.44 -28.05
CA ALA A 4 26.25 -20.77 -27.98
C ALA A 4 25.32 -21.76 -27.29
N ILE A 5 25.23 -22.99 -27.81
CA ILE A 5 24.39 -24.06 -27.26
C ILE A 5 25.27 -25.25 -26.83
N THR A 6 25.03 -25.75 -25.62
CA THR A 6 25.72 -26.91 -25.05
C THR A 6 25.02 -28.21 -25.41
N ALA A 7 25.76 -29.26 -25.77
CA ALA A 7 25.21 -30.59 -26.06
C ALA A 7 24.40 -31.14 -24.89
N GLY A 8 23.25 -31.75 -25.18
CA GLY A 8 22.33 -32.34 -24.18
C GLY A 8 21.49 -31.34 -23.41
N LYS A 9 21.58 -30.05 -23.71
CA LYS A 9 20.72 -29.03 -23.08
C LYS A 9 19.41 -28.85 -23.85
N PRO A 10 18.31 -28.54 -23.16
CA PRO A 10 17.04 -28.25 -23.81
C PRO A 10 17.13 -26.95 -24.62
N VAL A 11 16.41 -26.86 -25.70
CA VAL A 11 16.40 -25.73 -26.63
C VAL A 11 14.98 -25.29 -26.98
N ILE A 12 14.87 -24.00 -27.30
CA ILE A 12 13.63 -23.34 -27.74
C ILE A 12 13.82 -22.72 -29.12
N VAL A 13 12.72 -22.45 -29.81
CA VAL A 13 12.70 -21.60 -31.01
C VAL A 13 12.24 -20.19 -30.61
N ASN A 14 13.04 -19.20 -30.98
CA ASN A 14 12.68 -17.81 -30.87
C ASN A 14 11.71 -17.37 -31.99
N SER A 15 10.99 -16.30 -31.79
CA SER A 15 10.03 -15.75 -32.79
C SER A 15 10.65 -15.39 -34.13
N ASN A 16 11.97 -15.19 -34.20
CA ASN A 16 12.72 -14.95 -35.43
C ASN A 16 13.23 -16.21 -36.11
N GLY A 17 12.80 -17.42 -35.64
CA GLY A 17 13.18 -18.72 -36.20
C GLY A 17 14.57 -19.22 -35.77
N THR A 18 15.29 -18.50 -34.91
CA THR A 18 16.57 -19.00 -34.36
C THR A 18 16.35 -19.95 -33.20
N VAL A 19 17.31 -20.84 -32.96
CA VAL A 19 17.30 -21.76 -31.81
C VAL A 19 18.20 -21.23 -30.72
N ALA A 20 17.72 -21.22 -29.48
CA ALA A 20 18.48 -20.86 -28.29
C ALA A 20 18.45 -21.95 -27.23
N GLN A 21 19.47 -22.04 -26.39
CA GLN A 21 19.47 -22.92 -25.23
C GLN A 21 18.46 -22.40 -24.19
N VAL A 22 17.72 -23.32 -23.55
CA VAL A 22 16.96 -22.96 -22.34
C VAL A 22 17.95 -22.54 -21.26
N PHE A 23 17.76 -21.40 -20.72
CA PHE A 23 18.50 -20.91 -19.56
C PHE A 23 17.57 -20.66 -18.39
N GLU A 24 18.11 -20.78 -17.22
CA GLU A 24 17.50 -20.44 -15.96
C GLU A 24 18.20 -19.18 -15.44
N ASN A 25 17.42 -18.16 -15.22
CA ASN A 25 17.89 -16.95 -14.56
C ASN A 25 17.37 -16.95 -13.13
N VAL A 26 18.27 -16.96 -12.16
CA VAL A 26 17.92 -16.90 -10.75
C VAL A 26 18.09 -15.47 -10.30
N ASP A 27 16.96 -14.81 -10.06
CA ASP A 27 16.92 -13.53 -9.36
C ASP A 27 16.65 -13.80 -7.88
N SER A 28 17.61 -13.49 -7.03
CA SER A 28 17.55 -13.78 -5.60
C SER A 28 17.96 -12.58 -4.77
N ALA A 29 17.30 -12.39 -3.65
CA ALA A 29 17.64 -11.37 -2.67
C ALA A 29 17.65 -11.97 -1.25
N THR A 30 18.39 -11.33 -0.36
CA THR A 30 18.41 -11.64 1.07
C THR A 30 17.59 -10.59 1.84
N LEU A 31 17.04 -10.99 2.99
CA LEU A 31 16.35 -10.05 3.88
C LEU A 31 17.33 -8.95 4.30
N ALA A 32 16.95 -7.71 4.06
CA ALA A 32 17.73 -6.54 4.45
C ALA A 32 16.84 -5.38 4.85
N VAL A 33 17.22 -4.65 5.90
CA VAL A 33 16.64 -3.36 6.30
C VAL A 33 17.73 -2.31 6.14
N SER A 34 17.42 -1.23 5.43
CA SER A 34 18.39 -0.14 5.18
C SER A 34 18.62 0.73 6.41
N GLY A 35 19.61 1.62 6.33
CA GLY A 35 19.68 2.82 7.18
C GLY A 35 18.49 3.75 6.94
N SER A 36 18.35 4.79 7.77
CA SER A 36 17.33 5.82 7.59
C SER A 36 17.77 6.87 6.57
N TYR A 37 16.83 7.33 5.74
CA TYR A 37 17.00 8.41 4.77
C TYR A 37 16.02 9.53 5.11
N THR A 38 16.53 10.71 5.35
CA THR A 38 15.75 11.85 5.80
C THR A 38 15.07 12.55 4.63
N PHE A 39 13.77 12.79 4.72
CA PHE A 39 13.01 13.61 3.77
C PHE A 39 12.66 14.98 4.36
N GLU A 40 12.71 15.14 5.69
CA GLU A 40 12.52 16.41 6.39
C GLU A 40 13.45 16.50 7.60
N SER A 41 14.29 17.54 7.67
CA SER A 41 15.40 17.62 8.65
C SER A 41 15.79 19.01 9.12
N ALA A 42 15.01 20.06 8.81
CA ALA A 42 15.42 21.41 9.22
C ALA A 42 15.42 21.56 10.76
N ALA A 43 16.36 22.33 11.30
CA ALA A 43 16.46 22.54 12.74
C ALA A 43 15.18 23.22 13.31
N GLY A 44 14.51 22.54 14.23
CA GLY A 44 13.20 22.95 14.77
C GLY A 44 12.03 22.61 13.85
N SER A 45 12.27 21.83 12.83
CA SER A 45 11.26 21.22 11.95
C SER A 45 11.31 19.71 12.09
N GLY A 46 10.27 19.04 11.60
CA GLY A 46 10.11 17.60 11.60
C GLY A 46 8.85 17.26 10.82
N ALA A 47 8.50 16.00 10.80
CA ALA A 47 7.27 15.51 10.18
C ALA A 47 6.32 15.00 11.26
N LEU A 48 5.02 15.18 11.05
CA LEU A 48 3.95 14.52 11.80
C LEU A 48 2.94 13.96 10.82
N TYR A 49 2.24 12.91 11.21
CA TYR A 49 1.16 12.31 10.42
C TYR A 49 1.61 11.97 9.00
N VAL A 50 2.43 10.95 8.86
CA VAL A 50 2.95 10.53 7.55
C VAL A 50 1.95 9.66 6.79
N SER A 51 1.91 9.82 5.47
CA SER A 51 1.20 8.91 4.55
C SER A 51 2.03 8.74 3.29
N ILE A 52 2.17 7.52 2.77
CA ILE A 52 3.04 7.20 1.63
C ILE A 52 2.26 6.47 0.54
N CYS A 53 2.60 6.74 -0.72
CA CYS A 53 2.14 5.93 -1.85
C CYS A 53 3.27 5.69 -2.87
N PHE A 54 3.09 4.70 -3.74
CA PHE A 54 4.01 4.37 -4.82
C PHE A 54 3.40 4.69 -6.19
N ASP A 55 4.07 5.54 -6.96
CA ASP A 55 3.77 5.81 -8.37
C ASP A 55 4.52 4.82 -9.25
N SER A 56 3.81 3.80 -9.72
CA SER A 56 4.35 2.72 -10.55
C SER A 56 4.70 3.16 -11.99
N VAL A 57 4.23 4.31 -12.45
CA VAL A 57 4.56 4.86 -13.77
C VAL A 57 5.92 5.55 -13.77
N ASN A 58 6.17 6.37 -12.76
CA ASN A 58 7.43 7.11 -12.64
C ASN A 58 8.45 6.40 -11.74
N ASN A 59 8.07 5.29 -11.09
CA ASN A 59 8.87 4.55 -10.11
C ASN A 59 9.33 5.48 -8.98
N LYS A 60 8.38 6.11 -8.30
CA LYS A 60 8.61 7.06 -7.21
C LYS A 60 7.72 6.76 -6.02
N ILE A 61 8.26 7.00 -4.83
CA ILE A 61 7.45 7.12 -3.63
C ILE A 61 7.10 8.60 -3.42
N ALA A 62 5.88 8.86 -2.94
CA ALA A 62 5.45 10.18 -2.51
C ALA A 62 4.99 10.10 -1.05
N ILE A 63 5.55 10.94 -0.19
CA ILE A 63 5.28 10.98 1.25
C ILE A 63 4.65 12.33 1.57
N ALA A 64 3.42 12.30 2.06
CA ALA A 64 2.72 13.45 2.60
C ALA A 64 2.94 13.53 4.12
N TYR A 65 3.12 14.72 4.65
CA TYR A 65 3.36 14.94 6.08
C TYR A 65 3.03 16.39 6.49
N GLN A 66 2.77 16.61 7.78
CA GLN A 66 2.80 17.96 8.35
C GLN A 66 4.24 18.39 8.58
N ASP A 67 4.63 19.51 7.99
CA ASP A 67 5.96 20.13 8.16
C ASP A 67 5.95 21.06 9.40
N ILE A 68 6.53 20.58 10.50
CA ILE A 68 6.60 21.32 11.78
C ILE A 68 7.33 22.66 11.57
N GLY A 69 8.43 22.66 10.80
CA GLY A 69 9.22 23.85 10.52
C GLY A 69 8.49 24.90 9.70
N ASN A 70 7.41 24.51 9.02
CA ASN A 70 6.56 25.37 8.20
C ASN A 70 5.15 25.52 8.79
N SER A 71 5.05 25.62 10.14
CA SER A 71 3.77 25.77 10.85
C SER A 71 2.80 24.62 10.62
N ASN A 72 3.28 23.40 10.58
CA ASN A 72 2.54 22.15 10.35
C ASN A 72 1.77 22.12 9.03
N LYS A 73 2.22 22.83 8.01
CA LYS A 73 1.56 22.83 6.71
C LYS A 73 1.75 21.49 6.01
N LEU A 74 0.73 21.09 5.25
CA LEU A 74 0.75 19.85 4.50
C LEU A 74 1.75 19.93 3.34
N THR A 75 2.78 19.12 3.40
CA THR A 75 3.92 19.10 2.47
C THR A 75 4.09 17.67 1.90
N VAL A 76 4.64 17.56 0.71
CA VAL A 76 4.92 16.28 0.05
C VAL A 76 6.38 16.21 -0.38
N ALA A 77 7.07 15.16 0.04
CA ALA A 77 8.39 14.77 -0.45
C ALA A 77 8.26 13.64 -1.48
N VAL A 78 8.99 13.74 -2.58
CA VAL A 78 9.06 12.68 -3.60
C VAL A 78 10.45 12.08 -3.61
N GLY A 79 10.51 10.74 -3.59
CA GLY A 79 11.77 10.00 -3.54
C GLY A 79 11.89 8.89 -4.57
N THR A 80 13.13 8.52 -4.87
CA THR A 80 13.46 7.32 -5.64
C THR A 80 14.07 6.28 -4.72
N VAL A 81 13.49 5.11 -4.65
CA VAL A 81 14.12 3.95 -4.03
C VAL A 81 15.10 3.36 -5.03
N ASN A 82 16.36 3.24 -4.63
CA ASN A 82 17.44 2.69 -5.46
C ASN A 82 17.55 1.18 -5.26
N THR A 83 18.13 0.50 -6.23
CA THR A 83 18.32 -0.96 -6.19
C THR A 83 19.14 -1.44 -4.98
N ASN A 84 20.08 -0.60 -4.48
CA ASN A 84 20.85 -0.89 -3.27
C ASN A 84 20.12 -0.63 -1.95
N GLY A 85 18.84 -0.22 -2.01
CA GLY A 85 17.99 0.09 -0.85
C GLY A 85 18.15 1.52 -0.31
N SER A 86 18.97 2.37 -0.90
CA SER A 86 19.02 3.79 -0.55
C SER A 86 17.79 4.53 -1.13
N ILE A 87 17.42 5.65 -0.48
CA ILE A 87 16.36 6.53 -0.99
C ILE A 87 16.96 7.91 -1.25
N THR A 88 16.66 8.47 -2.43
CA THR A 88 17.08 9.83 -2.79
C THR A 88 15.85 10.70 -2.93
N PHE A 89 15.71 11.69 -2.06
CA PHE A 89 14.60 12.64 -2.06
C PHE A 89 14.92 13.90 -2.87
N GLY A 90 13.89 14.49 -3.48
CA GLY A 90 13.93 15.86 -4.01
C GLY A 90 13.54 16.89 -2.95
N THR A 91 13.45 18.15 -3.34
CA THR A 91 12.97 19.22 -2.46
C THR A 91 11.48 19.05 -2.18
N PRO A 92 11.03 19.03 -0.92
CA PRO A 92 9.62 18.93 -0.57
C PRO A 92 8.78 20.09 -1.14
N VAL A 93 7.53 19.80 -1.48
CA VAL A 93 6.60 20.74 -2.11
C VAL A 93 5.36 20.94 -1.24
N LEU A 94 5.00 22.20 -0.98
CA LEU A 94 3.80 22.56 -0.25
C LEU A 94 2.54 22.12 -0.98
N ALA A 95 1.75 21.23 -0.39
CA ALA A 95 0.47 20.77 -0.94
C ALA A 95 -0.69 21.67 -0.47
N TYR A 96 -0.75 22.03 0.81
CA TYR A 96 -1.80 22.88 1.36
C TYR A 96 -1.23 23.89 2.38
N ASN A 97 -1.61 25.17 2.21
CA ASN A 97 -1.07 26.28 3.01
C ASN A 97 -1.78 26.43 4.37
N ALA A 98 -2.10 25.32 5.02
CA ALA A 98 -2.63 25.25 6.37
C ALA A 98 -2.24 23.91 6.99
N SER A 99 -2.59 23.72 8.28
CA SER A 99 -2.28 22.54 9.09
C SER A 99 -3.52 21.64 9.22
N PRO A 100 -3.79 20.72 8.29
CA PRO A 100 -4.86 19.75 8.44
C PRO A 100 -4.41 18.60 9.36
N THR A 101 -5.24 18.21 10.31
CA THR A 101 -4.94 17.06 11.19
C THR A 101 -5.09 15.74 10.43
N TYR A 102 -5.99 15.68 9.44
CA TYR A 102 -6.33 14.47 8.70
C TYR A 102 -6.01 14.66 7.22
N PHE A 103 -5.21 13.77 6.67
CA PHE A 103 -4.89 13.70 5.25
C PHE A 103 -4.42 12.31 4.87
N HIS A 104 -4.51 11.99 3.58
CA HIS A 104 -4.00 10.76 3.01
C HIS A 104 -3.57 11.00 1.56
N ILE A 105 -2.45 10.37 1.13
CA ILE A 105 -1.98 10.41 -0.26
C ILE A 105 -2.14 9.04 -0.89
N VAL A 106 -2.65 9.01 -2.13
CA VAL A 106 -2.84 7.77 -2.89
C VAL A 106 -2.37 7.93 -4.32
N TYR A 107 -1.79 6.88 -4.89
CA TYR A 107 -1.57 6.80 -6.32
C TYR A 107 -2.91 6.75 -7.07
N ALA A 108 -3.03 7.50 -8.15
CA ALA A 108 -4.29 7.69 -8.88
C ALA A 108 -4.17 7.40 -10.38
N GLY A 109 -3.24 6.52 -10.75
CA GLY A 109 -3.00 6.16 -12.15
C GLY A 109 -2.20 7.22 -12.94
N SER A 110 -1.63 6.81 -14.07
CA SER A 110 -1.02 7.71 -15.08
C SER A 110 0.01 8.70 -14.53
N GLY A 111 0.80 8.31 -13.50
CA GLY A 111 1.79 9.18 -12.88
C GLY A 111 1.18 10.32 -12.05
N LYS A 112 -0.05 10.12 -11.56
CA LYS A 112 -0.78 11.05 -10.71
C LYS A 112 -0.88 10.52 -9.30
N VAL A 113 -0.91 11.44 -8.35
CA VAL A 113 -1.31 11.18 -6.96
C VAL A 113 -2.47 12.09 -6.60
N VAL A 114 -3.32 11.63 -5.70
CA VAL A 114 -4.34 12.46 -5.05
C VAL A 114 -4.00 12.57 -3.58
N ILE A 115 -3.95 13.81 -3.09
CA ILE A 115 -3.88 14.07 -1.66
C ILE A 115 -5.22 14.62 -1.20
N ALA A 116 -5.88 13.89 -0.31
CA ALA A 116 -7.14 14.31 0.33
C ALA A 116 -6.84 14.78 1.76
N TYR A 117 -7.53 15.81 2.21
CA TYR A 117 -7.28 16.41 3.53
C TYR A 117 -8.50 17.15 4.07
N GLN A 118 -8.51 17.35 5.40
CA GLN A 118 -9.46 18.24 6.06
C GLN A 118 -9.16 19.69 5.65
N ASP A 119 -10.12 20.38 5.06
CA ASP A 119 -10.00 21.82 4.80
C ASP A 119 -10.31 22.63 6.06
N THR A 120 -9.26 23.02 6.77
CA THR A 120 -9.38 23.76 8.03
C THR A 120 -9.82 25.22 7.84
N SER A 121 -9.81 25.74 6.60
CA SER A 121 -10.19 27.12 6.30
C SER A 121 -11.65 27.27 5.90
N ALA A 122 -12.22 26.30 5.21
CA ALA A 122 -13.60 26.34 4.71
C ALA A 122 -14.52 25.34 5.42
N GLY A 123 -13.98 24.44 6.24
CA GLY A 123 -14.67 23.25 6.72
C GLY A 123 -14.78 22.18 5.60
N GLY A 124 -15.15 20.97 5.95
CA GLY A 124 -15.31 19.87 5.00
C GLY A 124 -14.00 19.21 4.58
N GLY A 125 -14.04 18.55 3.45
CA GLY A 125 -12.93 17.83 2.89
C GLY A 125 -12.53 18.37 1.52
N ALA A 126 -11.21 18.50 1.28
CA ALA A 126 -10.66 18.95 0.01
C ALA A 126 -9.58 17.98 -0.48
N SER A 127 -9.22 18.11 -1.75
CA SER A 127 -8.14 17.33 -2.33
C SER A 127 -7.41 18.10 -3.43
N LYS A 128 -6.21 17.63 -3.78
CA LYS A 128 -5.46 18.10 -4.95
C LYS A 128 -4.90 16.91 -5.72
N VAL A 129 -4.84 17.08 -7.04
CA VAL A 129 -4.15 16.16 -7.93
C VAL A 129 -2.72 16.62 -8.11
N GLY A 130 -1.77 15.76 -7.78
CA GLY A 130 -0.35 15.96 -8.03
C GLY A 130 0.11 15.22 -9.29
N THR A 131 1.00 15.84 -10.05
CA THR A 131 1.73 15.18 -11.15
C THR A 131 3.18 15.02 -10.74
N ILE A 132 3.66 13.78 -10.69
CA ILE A 132 5.04 13.47 -10.35
C ILE A 132 5.92 13.61 -11.59
N SER A 133 7.06 14.31 -11.45
CA SER A 133 8.09 14.42 -12.46
C SER A 133 9.47 14.48 -11.82
N GLY A 134 10.33 13.50 -12.13
CA GLY A 134 11.57 13.31 -11.39
C GLY A 134 11.28 13.10 -9.89
N ASN A 135 12.06 13.72 -9.02
CA ASN A 135 11.82 13.66 -7.56
C ASN A 135 11.05 14.90 -7.08
N SER A 136 10.03 15.34 -7.82
CA SER A 136 9.17 16.46 -7.44
C SER A 136 7.73 16.19 -7.84
N VAL A 137 6.81 16.96 -7.25
CA VAL A 137 5.38 16.94 -7.56
C VAL A 137 4.88 18.35 -7.84
N SER A 138 4.00 18.49 -8.81
CA SER A 138 3.28 19.75 -9.05
C SER A 138 1.78 19.52 -8.82
N PHE A 139 1.15 20.37 -8.02
CA PHE A 139 -0.27 20.26 -7.70
C PHE A 139 -1.14 21.16 -8.58
N GLY A 140 -2.28 20.61 -8.99
CA GLY A 140 -3.38 21.39 -9.56
C GLY A 140 -4.12 22.21 -8.51
N SER A 141 -5.23 22.82 -8.94
CA SER A 141 -6.12 23.55 -8.03
C SER A 141 -6.76 22.61 -7.01
N GLN A 142 -7.10 23.17 -5.85
CA GLN A 142 -7.90 22.46 -4.85
C GLN A 142 -9.28 22.09 -5.45
N SER A 143 -9.77 20.90 -5.15
CA SER A 143 -11.12 20.46 -5.51
C SER A 143 -12.20 21.26 -4.78
N SER A 144 -13.44 21.15 -5.24
CA SER A 144 -14.59 21.45 -4.39
C SER A 144 -14.61 20.50 -3.18
N ASP A 145 -15.39 20.88 -2.17
CA ASP A 145 -15.64 20.04 -1.00
C ASP A 145 -16.22 18.68 -1.43
N PHE A 146 -15.51 17.60 -1.09
CA PHE A 146 -15.94 16.24 -1.44
C PHE A 146 -17.02 15.69 -0.49
N THR A 147 -17.27 16.34 0.64
CA THR A 147 -18.41 15.99 1.51
C THR A 147 -19.74 16.47 0.92
N GLY A 148 -19.70 17.49 0.06
CA GLY A 148 -20.83 18.06 -0.65
C GLY A 148 -21.71 18.97 0.19
N ASN A 149 -21.44 19.14 1.49
CA ASN A 149 -22.28 19.90 2.42
C ASN A 149 -21.51 20.69 3.48
N GLY A 150 -20.18 20.75 3.37
CA GLY A 150 -19.32 21.46 4.31
C GLY A 150 -19.16 20.77 5.67
N ASN A 151 -19.49 19.48 5.76
CA ASN A 151 -19.36 18.72 7.00
C ASN A 151 -17.90 18.54 7.39
N THR A 152 -17.59 18.77 8.66
CA THR A 152 -16.26 18.51 9.21
C THR A 152 -15.94 17.02 9.16
N ILE A 153 -14.79 16.67 8.57
CA ILE A 153 -14.31 15.30 8.55
C ILE A 153 -13.35 15.04 9.73
N GLN A 154 -13.39 13.81 10.24
CA GLN A 154 -12.39 13.27 11.16
C GLN A 154 -11.78 12.02 10.52
N GLY A 155 -10.51 12.14 10.07
CA GLY A 155 -9.87 11.11 9.26
C GLY A 155 -10.35 11.10 7.80
N VAL A 156 -9.45 10.78 6.91
CA VAL A 156 -9.71 10.46 5.51
C VAL A 156 -8.67 9.46 5.03
N TYR A 157 -9.13 8.41 4.37
CA TYR A 157 -8.31 7.41 3.71
C TYR A 157 -8.75 7.25 2.26
N ALA A 158 -7.85 6.76 1.41
CA ALA A 158 -8.10 6.68 -0.02
C ALA A 158 -7.56 5.39 -0.63
N ALA A 159 -8.28 4.84 -1.60
CA ALA A 159 -7.81 3.75 -2.45
C ALA A 159 -8.06 4.08 -3.92
N TYR A 160 -7.19 3.55 -4.79
CA TYR A 160 -7.35 3.67 -6.23
C TYR A 160 -7.91 2.37 -6.81
N ASP A 161 -9.10 2.45 -7.38
CA ASP A 161 -9.71 1.40 -8.19
C ASP A 161 -9.13 1.47 -9.61
N SER A 162 -8.14 0.66 -9.89
CA SER A 162 -7.48 0.62 -11.20
C SER A 162 -8.33 0.04 -12.31
N ASN A 163 -9.41 -0.67 -11.98
CA ASN A 163 -10.35 -1.20 -12.98
C ASN A 163 -11.33 -0.14 -13.46
N ALA A 164 -11.86 0.66 -12.54
CA ALA A 164 -12.77 1.75 -12.86
C ALA A 164 -12.04 3.05 -13.22
N ASP A 165 -10.74 3.16 -12.95
CA ASP A 165 -9.94 4.39 -13.01
C ASP A 165 -10.54 5.48 -12.12
N ARG A 166 -10.72 5.16 -10.83
CA ARG A 166 -11.36 6.02 -9.83
C ARG A 166 -10.61 6.03 -8.52
N VAL A 167 -10.63 7.17 -7.85
CA VAL A 167 -10.18 7.30 -6.47
C VAL A 167 -11.40 7.21 -5.56
N VAL A 168 -11.37 6.32 -4.58
CA VAL A 168 -12.40 6.23 -3.54
C VAL A 168 -11.84 6.83 -2.27
N LEU A 169 -12.51 7.85 -1.73
CA LEU A 169 -12.21 8.40 -0.42
C LEU A 169 -13.21 7.83 0.59
N ALA A 170 -12.74 7.47 1.77
CA ALA A 170 -13.57 7.13 2.93
C ALA A 170 -13.20 8.05 4.08
N TYR A 171 -14.22 8.63 4.74
CA TYR A 171 -14.03 9.56 5.83
C TYR A 171 -15.11 9.39 6.89
N LYS A 172 -14.86 9.91 8.08
CA LYS A 172 -15.82 10.00 9.16
C LYS A 172 -16.47 11.39 9.15
N ASP A 173 -17.78 11.43 9.09
CA ASP A 173 -18.58 12.65 9.09
C ASP A 173 -18.95 13.06 10.52
N ALA A 174 -18.21 14.03 11.07
CA ALA A 174 -18.41 14.49 12.44
C ALA A 174 -19.73 15.22 12.66
N ASN A 175 -20.38 15.71 11.62
CA ASN A 175 -21.65 16.44 11.71
C ASN A 175 -22.88 15.52 11.58
N ASP A 176 -22.69 14.27 11.18
CA ASP A 176 -23.77 13.30 10.94
C ASP A 176 -23.58 12.04 11.81
N GLY A 177 -23.37 12.24 13.11
CA GLY A 177 -23.29 11.14 14.08
C GLY A 177 -22.03 10.29 13.98
N ASP A 178 -20.94 10.85 13.47
CA ASP A 178 -19.68 10.14 13.24
C ASP A 178 -19.82 8.98 12.22
N ASP A 179 -20.74 9.11 11.29
CA ASP A 179 -20.98 8.08 10.26
C ASP A 179 -19.78 7.89 9.35
N GLY A 180 -19.62 6.65 8.91
CA GLY A 180 -18.63 6.30 7.88
C GLY A 180 -19.18 6.57 6.48
N VAL A 181 -18.55 7.46 5.74
CA VAL A 181 -18.99 7.92 4.41
C VAL A 181 -17.90 7.67 3.37
N ALA A 182 -18.28 7.27 2.17
CA ALA A 182 -17.40 7.13 1.02
C ALA A 182 -17.89 7.99 -0.16
N VAL A 183 -16.94 8.44 -0.99
CA VAL A 183 -17.23 9.18 -2.22
C VAL A 183 -16.24 8.76 -3.32
N VAL A 184 -16.71 8.76 -4.57
CA VAL A 184 -15.91 8.37 -5.74
C VAL A 184 -15.46 9.61 -6.49
N GLY A 185 -14.15 9.71 -6.70
CA GLY A 185 -13.48 10.77 -7.43
C GLY A 185 -13.03 10.34 -8.83
N THR A 186 -13.22 11.23 -9.79
CA THR A 186 -12.72 11.09 -11.16
C THR A 186 -11.60 12.10 -11.40
N VAL A 187 -10.40 11.62 -11.66
CA VAL A 187 -9.24 12.45 -11.99
C VAL A 187 -9.27 12.80 -13.49
N SER A 188 -9.11 14.08 -13.81
CA SER A 188 -9.00 14.58 -15.18
C SER A 188 -7.91 15.65 -15.25
N GLY A 189 -6.80 15.34 -15.92
CA GLY A 189 -5.64 16.22 -15.96
C GLY A 189 -5.07 16.47 -14.56
N THR A 190 -5.17 17.70 -14.06
CA THR A 190 -4.74 18.12 -12.73
C THR A 190 -5.90 18.45 -11.79
N SER A 191 -7.10 18.02 -12.13
CA SER A 191 -8.31 18.24 -11.35
C SER A 191 -8.97 16.92 -10.97
N ILE A 192 -9.78 16.94 -9.91
CA ILE A 192 -10.64 15.82 -9.51
C ILE A 192 -12.06 16.34 -9.25
N SER A 193 -13.05 15.57 -9.68
CA SER A 193 -14.46 15.82 -9.41
C SER A 193 -15.06 14.61 -8.68
N TYR A 194 -16.05 14.86 -7.84
CA TYR A 194 -16.66 13.83 -7.00
C TYR A 194 -18.12 13.58 -7.36
N GLY A 195 -18.55 12.33 -7.21
CA GLY A 195 -19.93 11.93 -7.27
C GLY A 195 -20.68 12.16 -5.96
N SER A 196 -21.81 11.49 -5.81
CA SER A 196 -22.59 11.56 -4.57
C SER A 196 -21.94 10.72 -3.47
N THR A 197 -22.01 11.19 -2.24
CA THR A 197 -21.57 10.48 -1.04
C THR A 197 -22.47 9.28 -0.73
N THR A 198 -21.90 8.22 -0.17
CA THR A 198 -22.65 7.02 0.25
C THR A 198 -22.15 6.58 1.63
N LYS A 199 -23.05 6.36 2.58
CA LYS A 199 -22.70 5.84 3.90
C LYS A 199 -22.34 4.35 3.83
N PHE A 200 -21.17 3.98 4.34
CA PHE A 200 -20.86 2.57 4.60
C PHE A 200 -21.20 2.17 6.05
N ALA A 201 -21.30 3.12 6.97
CA ALA A 201 -21.76 2.90 8.33
C ALA A 201 -22.64 4.08 8.76
N SER A 202 -23.77 3.83 9.44
CA SER A 202 -24.78 4.82 9.81
C SER A 202 -25.07 4.86 11.32
N SER A 203 -24.16 4.41 12.15
CA SER A 203 -24.26 4.42 13.61
C SER A 203 -22.94 4.83 14.26
N GLY A 204 -22.19 5.66 13.54
CA GLY A 204 -20.85 6.06 13.90
C GLY A 204 -19.80 4.98 13.62
N ILE A 205 -18.56 5.42 13.39
CA ILE A 205 -17.41 4.54 13.31
C ILE A 205 -16.37 4.97 14.36
N GLY A 206 -15.49 4.06 14.73
CA GLY A 206 -14.38 4.36 15.63
C GLY A 206 -13.42 5.42 15.10
N THR A 207 -12.27 5.54 15.73
CA THR A 207 -11.27 6.57 15.38
C THR A 207 -10.36 6.15 14.23
N THR A 208 -10.31 4.87 13.91
CA THR A 208 -9.46 4.30 12.87
C THR A 208 -10.27 3.41 11.94
N TRP A 209 -9.95 3.46 10.66
CA TRP A 209 -10.43 2.56 9.60
C TRP A 209 -9.40 2.58 8.48
N ASP A 210 -9.53 1.68 7.53
CA ASP A 210 -8.69 1.67 6.34
C ASP A 210 -9.42 1.02 5.17
N LEU A 211 -8.97 1.27 3.94
CA LEU A 211 -9.58 0.71 2.74
C LEU A 211 -8.53 0.34 1.69
N HIS A 212 -8.80 -0.72 0.97
CA HIS A 212 -7.93 -1.16 -0.12
C HIS A 212 -8.74 -1.71 -1.31
N PHE A 213 -8.14 -1.68 -2.50
CA PHE A 213 -8.73 -2.22 -3.72
C PHE A 213 -8.34 -3.68 -3.92
N ASP A 214 -9.34 -4.55 -4.00
CA ASP A 214 -9.22 -5.96 -4.44
C ASP A 214 -9.29 -6.01 -5.97
N SER A 215 -8.14 -6.09 -6.61
CA SER A 215 -8.03 -6.09 -8.07
C SER A 215 -8.52 -7.38 -8.72
N SER A 216 -8.64 -8.49 -7.98
CA SER A 216 -9.19 -9.75 -8.50
C SER A 216 -10.70 -9.73 -8.64
N ASN A 217 -11.38 -9.08 -7.70
CA ASN A 217 -12.84 -9.00 -7.67
C ASN A 217 -13.37 -7.63 -8.13
N ASN A 218 -12.47 -6.66 -8.38
CA ASN A 218 -12.80 -5.26 -8.68
C ASN A 218 -13.72 -4.67 -7.58
N LYS A 219 -13.25 -4.70 -6.34
CA LYS A 219 -13.98 -4.25 -5.16
C LYS A 219 -13.11 -3.36 -4.26
N ILE A 220 -13.76 -2.42 -3.60
CA ILE A 220 -13.17 -1.70 -2.46
C ILE A 220 -13.60 -2.44 -1.20
N VAL A 221 -12.63 -2.76 -0.34
CA VAL A 221 -12.90 -3.33 0.99
C VAL A 221 -12.55 -2.28 2.03
N ILE A 222 -13.50 -1.96 2.91
CA ILE A 222 -13.31 -1.04 4.03
C ILE A 222 -13.37 -1.85 5.31
N ALA A 223 -12.31 -1.76 6.15
CA ALA A 223 -12.29 -2.31 7.51
C ALA A 223 -12.44 -1.17 8.52
N TYR A 224 -13.35 -1.31 9.48
CA TYR A 224 -13.67 -0.26 10.43
C TYR A 224 -14.18 -0.82 11.76
N SER A 225 -14.17 0.02 12.79
CA SER A 225 -14.78 -0.23 14.09
C SER A 225 -16.24 0.22 14.04
N ASP A 226 -17.18 -0.72 14.17
CA ASP A 226 -18.62 -0.46 14.01
C ASP A 226 -19.24 0.05 15.32
N GLY A 227 -19.46 1.35 15.43
CA GLY A 227 -20.08 1.98 16.62
C GLY A 227 -21.50 1.51 16.89
N GLY A 228 -22.25 1.09 15.85
CA GLY A 228 -23.56 0.47 16.00
C GLY A 228 -23.53 -0.97 16.56
N ASN A 229 -22.35 -1.57 16.62
CA ASN A 229 -22.14 -2.95 17.07
C ASN A 229 -20.97 -3.07 18.07
N ASN A 230 -20.99 -2.29 19.14
CA ASN A 230 -19.99 -2.31 20.22
C ASN A 230 -18.54 -2.15 19.74
N TYR A 231 -18.31 -1.41 18.66
CA TYR A 231 -17.00 -1.21 18.05
C TYR A 231 -16.32 -2.50 17.57
N TYR A 232 -17.10 -3.50 17.20
CA TYR A 232 -16.58 -4.74 16.62
C TYR A 232 -15.86 -4.48 15.30
N GLY A 233 -14.78 -5.24 15.07
CA GLY A 233 -14.05 -5.21 13.81
C GLY A 233 -14.92 -5.71 12.66
N THR A 234 -15.24 -4.83 11.74
CA THR A 234 -16.24 -5.05 10.67
C THR A 234 -15.68 -4.63 9.32
N CYS A 235 -16.05 -5.35 8.26
CA CYS A 235 -15.78 -4.90 6.88
C CYS A 235 -17.06 -4.71 6.09
N LYS A 236 -16.97 -3.85 5.07
CA LYS A 236 -17.91 -3.77 3.96
C LYS A 236 -17.20 -3.86 2.62
N VAL A 237 -17.85 -4.52 1.66
CA VAL A 237 -17.35 -4.67 0.29
C VAL A 237 -18.13 -3.73 -0.62
N GLY A 238 -17.43 -2.79 -1.24
CA GLY A 238 -17.97 -1.77 -2.13
C GLY A 238 -17.77 -2.11 -3.61
N THR A 239 -18.75 -1.77 -4.42
CA THR A 239 -18.67 -1.82 -5.90
C THR A 239 -18.75 -0.41 -6.45
N VAL A 240 -17.69 0.02 -7.13
CA VAL A 240 -17.66 1.30 -7.85
C VAL A 240 -18.40 1.15 -9.19
N SER A 241 -19.24 2.11 -9.50
CA SER A 241 -19.94 2.23 -10.79
C SER A 241 -19.99 3.69 -11.20
N ASP A 242 -19.29 4.04 -12.25
CA ASP A 242 -19.09 5.42 -12.70
C ASP A 242 -18.55 6.34 -11.59
N THR A 243 -19.39 7.19 -11.02
CA THR A 243 -19.06 8.13 -9.95
C THR A 243 -19.76 7.81 -8.62
N SER A 244 -20.24 6.59 -8.47
CA SER A 244 -20.94 6.12 -7.27
C SER A 244 -20.32 4.84 -6.72
N ILE A 245 -20.55 4.57 -5.44
CA ILE A 245 -20.19 3.31 -4.79
C ILE A 245 -21.39 2.75 -4.05
N SER A 246 -21.60 1.45 -4.14
CA SER A 246 -22.63 0.73 -3.37
C SER A 246 -21.97 -0.36 -2.52
N PHE A 247 -22.49 -0.60 -1.33
CA PHE A 247 -21.92 -1.54 -0.37
C PHE A 247 -22.82 -2.76 -0.15
N GLY A 248 -22.20 -3.92 0.01
CA GLY A 248 -22.83 -5.12 0.52
C GLY A 248 -23.13 -5.06 2.02
N SER A 249 -23.56 -6.17 2.59
CA SER A 249 -23.82 -6.28 4.03
C SER A 249 -22.54 -6.18 4.83
N ALA A 250 -22.64 -5.62 6.04
CA ALA A 250 -21.53 -5.63 6.99
C ALA A 250 -21.18 -7.07 7.42
N ALA A 251 -19.89 -7.36 7.54
CA ALA A 251 -19.38 -8.65 7.96
C ALA A 251 -18.39 -8.45 9.12
N VAL A 252 -18.71 -9.00 10.29
CA VAL A 252 -17.87 -8.93 11.49
C VAL A 252 -16.76 -9.97 11.39
N PHE A 253 -15.51 -9.55 11.60
CA PHE A 253 -14.34 -10.44 11.68
C PHE A 253 -13.80 -10.58 13.10
N GLU A 254 -14.13 -9.61 13.99
CA GLU A 254 -13.74 -9.63 15.40
C GLU A 254 -14.91 -9.16 16.28
N SER A 255 -15.29 -9.98 17.25
CA SER A 255 -16.41 -9.71 18.18
C SER A 255 -15.96 -8.97 19.45
N ALA A 256 -14.95 -8.13 19.32
CA ALA A 256 -14.47 -7.23 20.36
C ALA A 256 -14.19 -5.86 19.76
N ASP A 257 -14.05 -4.83 20.59
CA ASP A 257 -13.59 -3.50 20.14
C ASP A 257 -12.24 -3.68 19.43
N SER A 258 -12.16 -3.16 18.21
CA SER A 258 -11.00 -3.30 17.34
C SER A 258 -10.58 -1.93 16.84
N ARG A 259 -9.25 -1.69 16.77
CA ARG A 259 -8.67 -0.39 16.43
C ARG A 259 -7.44 -0.55 15.56
N ALA A 260 -6.84 0.57 15.13
CA ALA A 260 -5.56 0.61 14.41
C ALA A 260 -5.59 -0.32 13.18
N PHE A 261 -6.59 -0.14 12.31
CA PHE A 261 -6.75 -0.98 11.12
C PHE A 261 -5.70 -0.67 10.07
N ALA A 262 -5.20 -1.71 9.44
CA ALA A 262 -4.44 -1.65 8.20
C ALA A 262 -4.90 -2.79 7.28
N ILE A 263 -5.06 -2.52 6.00
CA ILE A 263 -5.58 -3.50 5.04
C ILE A 263 -4.74 -3.49 3.77
N CYS A 264 -4.38 -4.66 3.26
CA CYS A 264 -3.79 -4.81 1.93
C CYS A 264 -4.43 -5.94 1.13
N PHE A 265 -4.19 -5.94 -0.17
CA PHE A 265 -4.60 -7.01 -1.07
C PHE A 265 -3.41 -7.90 -1.43
N ASP A 266 -3.44 -9.17 -1.01
CA ASP A 266 -2.50 -10.20 -1.44
C ASP A 266 -2.91 -10.69 -2.84
N SER A 267 -2.27 -10.13 -3.85
CA SER A 267 -2.52 -10.48 -5.26
C SER A 267 -2.05 -11.88 -5.64
N THR A 268 -1.14 -12.48 -4.87
CA THR A 268 -0.64 -13.84 -5.08
C THR A 268 -1.69 -14.89 -4.71
N ASN A 269 -2.40 -14.66 -3.61
CA ASN A 269 -3.40 -15.59 -3.08
C ASN A 269 -4.85 -15.12 -3.33
N ASN A 270 -5.04 -13.92 -3.89
CA ASN A 270 -6.34 -13.28 -4.07
C ASN A 270 -7.10 -13.16 -2.74
N LYS A 271 -6.47 -12.55 -1.75
CA LYS A 271 -6.99 -12.39 -0.39
C LYS A 271 -6.80 -10.97 0.11
N MET A 272 -7.73 -10.52 0.94
CA MET A 272 -7.51 -9.35 1.79
C MET A 272 -6.80 -9.77 3.07
N ILE A 273 -5.86 -8.97 3.53
CA ILE A 273 -5.24 -9.11 4.84
C ILE A 273 -5.66 -7.90 5.65
N ILE A 274 -6.28 -8.13 6.81
CA ILE A 274 -6.76 -7.08 7.71
C ILE A 274 -5.99 -7.22 9.01
N ALA A 275 -5.13 -6.26 9.31
CA ALA A 275 -4.43 -6.15 10.59
C ALA A 275 -5.19 -5.19 11.50
N TYR A 276 -5.19 -5.46 12.81
CA TYR A 276 -5.89 -4.64 13.79
C TYR A 276 -5.32 -4.85 15.20
N LYS A 277 -5.59 -3.90 16.07
CA LYS A 277 -5.39 -3.99 17.51
C LYS A 277 -6.62 -4.63 18.13
N ASP A 278 -6.46 -5.82 18.70
CA ASP A 278 -7.53 -6.57 19.35
C ASP A 278 -7.62 -6.19 20.83
N THR A 279 -8.58 -5.32 21.20
CA THR A 279 -8.73 -4.88 22.59
C THR A 279 -9.33 -5.97 23.46
N GLY A 280 -10.06 -6.93 22.88
CA GLY A 280 -10.58 -8.11 23.55
C GLY A 280 -9.48 -9.11 23.94
N ASN A 281 -8.31 -9.01 23.32
CA ASN A 281 -7.16 -9.86 23.56
C ASN A 281 -5.94 -9.04 24.03
N SER A 282 -6.08 -8.29 25.10
CA SER A 282 -4.99 -7.54 25.74
C SER A 282 -4.30 -6.51 24.82
N ASN A 283 -5.01 -5.96 23.85
CA ASN A 283 -4.48 -5.05 22.82
C ASN A 283 -3.37 -5.65 21.94
N TYR A 284 -3.41 -6.96 21.72
CA TYR A 284 -2.45 -7.64 20.85
C TYR A 284 -2.69 -7.27 19.39
N ALA A 285 -1.60 -7.18 18.64
CA ALA A 285 -1.68 -7.00 17.21
C ALA A 285 -2.05 -8.33 16.53
N THR A 286 -3.18 -8.32 15.87
CA THR A 286 -3.81 -9.51 15.27
C THR A 286 -4.11 -9.22 13.80
N ALA A 287 -4.12 -10.25 12.97
CA ALA A 287 -4.56 -10.12 11.58
C ALA A 287 -5.42 -11.30 11.15
N VAL A 288 -6.27 -11.07 10.17
CA VAL A 288 -7.16 -12.08 9.60
C VAL A 288 -7.15 -12.03 8.07
N VAL A 289 -7.31 -13.20 7.45
CA VAL A 289 -7.49 -13.32 5.98
C VAL A 289 -8.95 -13.15 5.65
N GLY A 290 -9.25 -12.23 4.72
CA GLY A 290 -10.56 -12.05 4.11
C GLY A 290 -10.62 -12.65 2.70
N THR A 291 -11.70 -13.33 2.37
CA THR A 291 -11.99 -13.82 1.02
C THR A 291 -13.24 -13.12 0.49
N VAL A 292 -13.07 -12.27 -0.51
CA VAL A 292 -14.16 -11.55 -1.16
C VAL A 292 -14.87 -12.45 -2.18
N SER A 293 -16.19 -12.40 -2.19
CA SER A 293 -17.04 -13.08 -3.18
C SER A 293 -18.28 -12.21 -3.46
N GLY A 294 -18.36 -11.64 -4.65
CA GLY A 294 -19.39 -10.65 -4.99
C GLY A 294 -19.27 -9.42 -4.10
N THR A 295 -20.30 -9.15 -3.29
CA THR A 295 -20.32 -8.03 -2.31
C THR A 295 -20.23 -8.52 -0.86
N SER A 296 -19.78 -9.76 -0.66
CA SER A 296 -19.61 -10.37 0.66
C SER A 296 -18.13 -10.68 0.91
N ILE A 297 -17.75 -10.78 2.18
CA ILE A 297 -16.42 -11.21 2.61
C ILE A 297 -16.57 -12.25 3.71
N SER A 298 -15.76 -13.31 3.65
CA SER A 298 -15.66 -14.35 4.68
C SER A 298 -14.24 -14.40 5.22
N TYR A 299 -14.06 -14.87 6.46
CA TYR A 299 -12.79 -14.78 7.15
C TYR A 299 -12.22 -16.14 7.53
N GLY A 300 -10.89 -16.20 7.59
CA GLY A 300 -10.16 -17.29 8.22
C GLY A 300 -10.04 -17.15 9.73
N THR A 301 -9.15 -17.92 10.33
CA THR A 301 -8.85 -17.80 11.77
C THR A 301 -7.88 -16.62 12.00
N PRO A 302 -8.17 -15.70 12.93
CA PRO A 302 -7.24 -14.63 13.28
C PRO A 302 -5.91 -15.19 13.83
N ALA A 303 -4.83 -14.49 13.50
CA ALA A 303 -3.47 -14.82 13.92
C ALA A 303 -2.82 -13.63 14.63
N VAL A 304 -2.38 -13.82 15.86
CA VAL A 304 -1.60 -12.81 16.60
C VAL A 304 -0.19 -12.72 16.01
N PHE A 305 0.24 -11.56 15.56
CA PHE A 305 1.60 -11.33 15.09
C PHE A 305 2.48 -10.59 16.12
N ASN A 306 1.86 -9.99 17.15
CA ASN A 306 2.57 -9.43 18.29
C ASN A 306 1.74 -9.52 19.57
N SER A 307 2.30 -10.15 20.61
CA SER A 307 1.65 -10.33 21.92
C SER A 307 2.03 -9.25 22.95
N ALA A 308 2.40 -8.06 22.50
CA ALA A 308 2.55 -6.87 23.33
C ALA A 308 1.50 -5.83 22.95
N ASN A 309 1.18 -4.92 23.87
CA ASN A 309 0.27 -3.81 23.58
C ASN A 309 0.88 -2.89 22.51
N THR A 310 0.16 -2.70 21.41
CA THR A 310 0.58 -1.84 20.30
C THR A 310 0.02 -0.43 20.43
N TYR A 311 0.70 0.53 19.79
CA TYR A 311 0.17 1.88 19.61
C TYR A 311 -1.04 1.85 18.64
N GLU A 312 -1.65 3.01 18.38
CA GLU A 312 -2.87 3.13 17.57
C GLU A 312 -2.56 3.24 16.07
N ASP A 313 -1.39 2.75 15.62
CA ASP A 313 -0.98 2.82 14.22
C ASP A 313 -0.35 1.51 13.74
N HIS A 314 -0.93 0.96 12.67
CA HIS A 314 -0.44 -0.19 11.93
C HIS A 314 -0.47 0.18 10.44
N SER A 315 0.50 -0.32 9.68
CA SER A 315 0.44 -0.25 8.21
C SER A 315 0.95 -1.55 7.60
N ILE A 316 0.42 -1.91 6.43
CA ILE A 316 0.67 -3.19 5.76
C ILE A 316 0.70 -3.01 4.25
N ASP A 317 1.64 -3.67 3.57
CA ASP A 317 1.57 -3.82 2.12
C ASP A 317 2.11 -5.17 1.65
N HIS A 318 1.85 -5.51 0.39
CA HIS A 318 2.10 -6.83 -0.19
C HIS A 318 3.19 -6.79 -1.26
N ASP A 319 4.20 -7.64 -1.09
CA ASP A 319 5.22 -7.96 -2.10
C ASP A 319 4.71 -9.07 -3.02
N SER A 320 4.22 -8.70 -4.19
CA SER A 320 3.69 -9.64 -5.19
C SER A 320 4.79 -10.55 -5.78
N ASN A 321 6.08 -10.17 -5.67
CA ASN A 321 7.19 -10.96 -6.16
C ASN A 321 7.57 -12.07 -5.17
N ALA A 322 7.62 -11.78 -3.88
CA ALA A 322 7.87 -12.76 -2.83
C ALA A 322 6.61 -13.52 -2.38
N GLY A 323 5.40 -13.06 -2.76
CA GLY A 323 4.13 -13.61 -2.30
C GLY A 323 3.95 -13.48 -0.79
N LYS A 324 4.38 -12.36 -0.22
CA LYS A 324 4.37 -12.09 1.21
C LYS A 324 3.93 -10.65 1.49
N HIS A 325 3.48 -10.41 2.71
CA HIS A 325 3.19 -9.06 3.16
C HIS A 325 4.09 -8.67 4.34
N VAL A 326 4.33 -7.38 4.49
CA VAL A 326 5.03 -6.80 5.64
C VAL A 326 4.05 -5.94 6.41
N ILE A 327 3.94 -6.20 7.70
CA ILE A 327 3.24 -5.33 8.65
C ILE A 327 4.28 -4.56 9.45
N VAL A 328 4.05 -3.26 9.62
CA VAL A 328 4.83 -2.38 10.48
C VAL A 328 3.93 -1.79 11.54
N TRP A 329 4.45 -1.58 12.73
CA TRP A 329 3.71 -0.98 13.87
C TRP A 329 4.65 -0.44 14.92
N SER A 330 4.12 0.38 15.83
CA SER A 330 4.82 0.83 17.03
C SER A 330 4.28 0.16 18.29
N LEU A 331 5.16 -0.11 19.26
CA LEU A 331 4.73 -0.57 20.57
C LEU A 331 4.23 0.61 21.41
N GLN A 332 3.16 0.40 22.19
CA GLN A 332 2.65 1.43 23.13
C GLN A 332 3.71 1.87 24.15
N SER A 333 4.59 0.96 24.56
CA SER A 333 5.69 1.30 25.48
C SER A 333 6.95 1.59 24.70
N GLY A 334 7.39 2.86 24.77
CA GLY A 334 8.65 3.32 24.18
C GLY A 334 8.62 3.48 22.66
N LEU A 335 7.44 3.46 22.03
CA LEU A 335 7.22 3.73 20.59
C LEU A 335 8.21 3.03 19.65
N THR A 336 8.69 1.83 20.07
CA THR A 336 9.66 1.08 19.27
C THR A 336 8.99 0.55 18.00
N ASN A 337 9.51 0.94 16.85
CA ASN A 337 9.05 0.48 15.56
C ASN A 337 9.43 -0.98 15.31
N LYS A 338 8.45 -1.76 14.92
CA LYS A 338 8.55 -3.18 14.65
C LYS A 338 8.09 -3.50 13.23
N TYR A 339 8.54 -4.64 12.72
CA TYR A 339 7.96 -5.26 11.54
C TYR A 339 7.87 -6.78 11.69
N ALA A 340 6.96 -7.40 10.96
CA ALA A 340 6.87 -8.84 10.77
C ALA A 340 6.52 -9.15 9.32
N ILE A 341 7.01 -10.30 8.85
CA ILE A 341 6.73 -10.80 7.51
C ILE A 341 5.66 -11.87 7.61
N GLY A 342 4.56 -11.68 6.89
CA GLY A 342 3.44 -12.58 6.87
C GLY A 342 3.38 -13.43 5.59
N THR A 343 2.85 -14.63 5.74
CA THR A 343 2.60 -15.56 4.64
C THR A 343 1.17 -16.08 4.74
N VAL A 344 0.43 -16.00 3.64
CA VAL A 344 -0.93 -16.56 3.51
C VAL A 344 -0.83 -18.00 3.01
N SER A 345 -1.63 -18.88 3.60
CA SER A 345 -1.86 -20.25 3.12
C SER A 345 -3.34 -20.58 3.22
N GLY A 346 -4.05 -20.55 2.10
CA GLY A 346 -5.50 -20.66 2.07
C GLY A 346 -6.18 -19.49 2.79
N THR A 347 -6.74 -19.74 3.98
CA THR A 347 -7.34 -18.72 4.85
C THR A 347 -6.59 -18.55 6.17
N SER A 348 -5.36 -19.08 6.25
CA SER A 348 -4.53 -19.00 7.44
C SER A 348 -3.35 -18.04 7.24
N LEU A 349 -2.89 -17.43 8.32
CA LEU A 349 -1.72 -16.56 8.38
C LEU A 349 -0.63 -17.17 9.24
N SER A 350 0.61 -16.97 8.84
CA SER A 350 1.78 -17.22 9.67
C SER A 350 2.73 -16.03 9.59
N TYR A 351 3.39 -15.72 10.69
CA TYR A 351 4.29 -14.57 10.80
C TYR A 351 5.69 -15.00 11.25
N THR A 352 6.71 -14.32 10.76
CA THR A 352 8.04 -14.40 11.37
C THR A 352 8.00 -13.78 12.77
N THR A 353 9.00 -14.11 13.60
CA THR A 353 9.23 -13.35 14.83
C THR A 353 9.44 -11.86 14.48
N SER A 354 8.77 -10.99 15.22
CA SER A 354 8.87 -9.55 14.98
C SER A 354 10.31 -9.05 15.22
N ALA A 355 10.76 -8.14 14.37
CA ALA A 355 12.07 -7.52 14.47
C ALA A 355 11.93 -5.99 14.64
N ASN A 356 12.98 -5.35 15.14
CA ASN A 356 13.02 -3.89 15.25
C ASN A 356 13.30 -3.28 13.88
N LEU A 357 12.55 -2.24 13.55
CA LEU A 357 12.82 -1.44 12.35
C LEU A 357 13.98 -0.46 12.58
N GLY A 358 14.22 -0.08 13.83
CA GLY A 358 15.31 0.80 14.26
C GLY A 358 14.85 1.91 15.18
N ASP A 359 14.35 2.99 14.66
CA ASP A 359 13.97 4.20 15.41
C ASP A 359 12.66 4.03 16.20
N THR A 360 12.20 5.09 16.84
CA THR A 360 10.88 5.18 17.49
C THR A 360 9.99 6.14 16.72
N ALA A 361 8.70 5.84 16.60
CA ALA A 361 7.71 6.71 15.98
C ALA A 361 6.32 6.50 16.57
N GLU A 362 5.49 7.54 16.56
CA GLU A 362 4.06 7.40 16.82
C GLU A 362 3.31 6.96 15.58
N GLN A 363 3.75 7.39 14.41
CA GLN A 363 3.08 7.15 13.14
C GLN A 363 4.04 6.66 12.07
N LEU A 364 3.59 5.66 11.34
CA LEU A 364 4.37 5.04 10.28
C LEU A 364 3.43 4.54 9.17
N ASP A 365 3.93 4.56 7.95
CA ASP A 365 3.21 4.05 6.80
C ASP A 365 4.16 3.33 5.85
N ILE A 366 3.66 2.31 5.12
CA ILE A 366 4.46 1.43 4.27
C ILE A 366 3.86 1.30 2.87
N VAL A 367 4.74 1.21 1.87
CA VAL A 367 4.34 0.90 0.49
C VAL A 367 5.36 -0.01 -0.18
N PHE A 368 4.89 -0.89 -1.05
CA PHE A 368 5.75 -1.76 -1.86
C PHE A 368 6.12 -1.08 -3.19
N ASP A 369 7.41 -0.87 -3.41
CA ASP A 369 7.98 -0.45 -4.70
C ASP A 369 8.28 -1.69 -5.54
N SER A 370 7.36 -2.00 -6.45
CA SER A 370 7.45 -3.16 -7.34
C SER A 370 8.56 -3.03 -8.40
N ASN A 371 9.09 -1.82 -8.64
CA ASN A 371 10.18 -1.61 -9.59
C ASN A 371 11.53 -2.15 -9.08
N VAL A 372 11.76 -2.04 -7.77
CA VAL A 372 13.01 -2.50 -7.13
C VAL A 372 12.79 -3.64 -6.12
N ASN A 373 11.55 -4.14 -6.00
CA ASN A 373 11.15 -5.20 -5.08
C ASN A 373 11.54 -4.89 -3.62
N LYS A 374 11.17 -3.71 -3.15
CA LYS A 374 11.43 -3.27 -1.77
C LYS A 374 10.23 -2.54 -1.21
N PHE A 375 10.02 -2.71 0.07
CA PHE A 375 9.11 -1.81 0.79
C PHE A 375 9.84 -0.52 1.15
N ALA A 376 9.11 0.60 1.12
CA ALA A 376 9.52 1.85 1.72
C ALA A 376 8.61 2.13 2.93
N VAL A 377 9.20 2.36 4.08
CA VAL A 377 8.49 2.70 5.33
C VAL A 377 8.85 4.13 5.67
N ALA A 378 7.85 5.02 5.75
CA ALA A 378 8.01 6.40 6.17
C ALA A 378 7.48 6.59 7.59
N TYR A 379 8.12 7.43 8.40
CA TYR A 379 7.68 7.73 9.76
C TYR A 379 8.32 9.03 10.31
N ASP A 380 7.72 9.56 11.37
CA ASP A 380 8.27 10.60 12.21
C ASP A 380 9.27 9.98 13.21
N ASN A 381 10.54 10.34 13.15
CA ASN A 381 11.55 9.78 14.05
C ASN A 381 11.64 10.56 15.36
N GLU A 382 10.93 10.10 16.36
CA GLU A 382 10.91 10.68 17.70
C GLU A 382 12.28 10.70 18.40
N SER A 383 13.15 9.73 18.08
CA SER A 383 14.50 9.66 18.61
C SER A 383 15.41 10.77 18.10
N SER A 384 15.01 11.48 17.03
CA SER A 384 15.78 12.55 16.38
C SER A 384 14.95 13.81 16.15
N SER A 385 14.21 14.26 17.15
CA SER A 385 13.41 15.49 17.11
C SER A 385 12.33 15.48 16.02
N ASN A 386 11.68 14.35 15.81
CA ASN A 386 10.62 14.13 14.82
C ASN A 386 11.07 14.34 13.36
N ASN A 387 12.36 14.14 13.06
CA ASN A 387 12.76 14.17 11.66
C ASN A 387 11.90 13.21 10.82
N GLY A 388 11.45 13.67 9.66
CA GLY A 388 10.80 12.80 8.69
C GLY A 388 11.83 11.89 8.01
N VAL A 389 11.72 10.58 8.24
CA VAL A 389 12.66 9.59 7.71
C VAL A 389 11.94 8.46 7.00
N ALA A 390 12.64 7.82 6.07
CA ALA A 390 12.19 6.59 5.45
C ALA A 390 13.30 5.53 5.46
N ARG A 391 12.89 4.25 5.49
CA ARG A 391 13.76 3.07 5.38
C ARG A 391 13.23 2.13 4.31
N THR A 392 14.08 1.24 3.80
CA THR A 392 13.62 0.17 2.94
C THR A 392 13.75 -1.18 3.64
N ILE A 393 12.78 -2.07 3.35
CA ILE A 393 12.82 -3.48 3.72
C ILE A 393 12.82 -4.28 2.42
N GLN A 394 13.83 -5.11 2.22
CA GLN A 394 13.90 -6.07 1.14
C GLN A 394 13.68 -7.46 1.69
N LEU A 395 12.70 -8.19 1.15
CA LEU A 395 12.45 -9.57 1.55
C LEU A 395 13.45 -10.52 0.91
N ALA A 396 13.69 -11.65 1.56
CA ALA A 396 14.37 -12.76 0.93
C ALA A 396 13.46 -13.43 -0.10
N TYR A 397 13.93 -13.56 -1.32
CA TYR A 397 13.27 -14.33 -2.36
C TYR A 397 14.28 -15.05 -3.26
N ASN A 398 13.79 -16.03 -3.97
CA ASN A 398 14.56 -16.74 -4.98
C ASN A 398 13.62 -17.06 -6.15
N ASN A 399 13.59 -16.17 -7.12
CA ASN A 399 12.79 -16.32 -8.33
C ASN A 399 13.62 -16.92 -9.44
N THR A 400 13.22 -18.09 -9.87
CA THR A 400 13.83 -18.75 -11.01
C THR A 400 12.96 -18.50 -12.24
N THR A 401 13.49 -17.77 -13.22
CA THR A 401 12.86 -17.60 -14.52
C THR A 401 13.62 -18.36 -15.59
N ASN A 402 12.94 -18.88 -16.57
CA ASN A 402 13.55 -19.48 -17.74
C ASN A 402 12.85 -18.97 -19.02
N ASN A 403 13.54 -19.14 -20.15
CA ASN A 403 13.00 -18.77 -21.46
C ASN A 403 12.13 -19.86 -22.10
N LEU A 404 11.81 -20.94 -21.34
CA LEU A 404 11.00 -22.06 -21.80
C LEU A 404 9.52 -21.76 -21.65
N THR A 405 8.76 -21.97 -22.71
CA THR A 405 7.28 -22.05 -22.71
C THR A 405 6.85 -23.37 -23.32
N SER A 406 5.62 -23.81 -23.03
CA SER A 406 5.06 -25.02 -23.64
C SER A 406 4.96 -24.93 -25.16
N GLU A 407 4.98 -23.74 -25.71
CA GLU A 407 4.85 -23.48 -27.15
C GLU A 407 6.20 -23.45 -27.89
N ASN A 408 7.31 -23.18 -27.18
CA ASN A 408 8.61 -22.98 -27.80
C ASN A 408 9.66 -24.07 -27.52
N PHE A 409 9.37 -25.04 -26.64
CA PHE A 409 10.27 -26.18 -26.42
C PHE A 409 10.20 -27.16 -27.58
N ILE A 410 11.33 -27.51 -28.20
CA ILE A 410 11.42 -28.40 -29.35
C ILE A 410 12.36 -29.59 -29.15
N GLY A 411 13.11 -29.68 -28.07
CA GLY A 411 13.98 -30.83 -27.83
C GLY A 411 15.32 -30.47 -27.16
N PHE A 412 16.30 -31.34 -27.37
CA PHE A 412 17.63 -31.18 -26.82
C PHE A 412 18.67 -31.01 -27.95
N ALA A 413 19.68 -30.19 -27.74
CA ALA A 413 20.75 -30.06 -28.69
C ALA A 413 21.57 -31.36 -28.71
N LYS A 414 21.82 -31.91 -29.91
CA LYS A 414 22.63 -33.10 -30.09
C LYS A 414 24.11 -32.81 -29.81
N ASP A 415 24.59 -31.72 -30.33
CA ASP A 415 26.00 -31.31 -30.24
C ASP A 415 26.11 -29.88 -29.69
N ALA A 416 27.25 -29.51 -29.17
CA ALA A 416 27.54 -28.12 -28.83
C ALA A 416 27.65 -27.26 -30.12
N VAL A 417 27.01 -26.09 -30.11
CA VAL A 417 26.90 -25.21 -31.29
C VAL A 417 27.35 -23.80 -30.93
N ALA A 418 28.27 -23.26 -31.73
CA ALA A 418 28.67 -21.86 -31.61
C ALA A 418 27.58 -20.90 -32.05
N ASP A 419 27.68 -19.66 -31.58
CA ASP A 419 26.75 -18.61 -31.98
C ASP A 419 26.76 -18.39 -33.49
N GLY A 420 25.58 -18.26 -34.08
CA GLY A 420 25.40 -18.12 -35.54
C GLY A 420 25.49 -19.43 -36.35
N ALA A 421 25.84 -20.57 -35.76
CA ALA A 421 25.90 -21.85 -36.46
C ALA A 421 24.52 -22.59 -36.43
N SER A 422 24.40 -23.61 -37.31
CA SER A 422 23.19 -24.45 -37.35
C SER A 422 23.23 -25.52 -36.26
N ALA A 423 22.15 -25.67 -35.51
CA ALA A 423 21.98 -26.67 -34.46
C ALA A 423 21.28 -27.94 -34.99
N THR A 424 21.79 -29.12 -34.58
CA THR A 424 21.11 -30.39 -34.77
C THR A 424 20.34 -30.78 -33.50
N LEU A 425 19.10 -31.17 -33.61
CA LEU A 425 18.24 -31.50 -32.48
C LEU A 425 18.00 -33.02 -32.38
N HIS A 426 18.00 -33.53 -31.14
CA HIS A 426 17.38 -34.80 -30.85
C HIS A 426 15.90 -34.59 -30.67
N THR A 427 15.09 -35.16 -31.53
CA THR A 427 13.65 -35.36 -31.28
C THR A 427 13.49 -36.68 -30.53
N ALA A 428 12.72 -36.67 -29.44
CA ALA A 428 12.41 -37.85 -28.66
C ALA A 428 11.62 -38.86 -29.48
#